data_4065915963e74fe08f90b71daee32e01
#
_entry.id   4065915963e74fe08f90b71daee32e01
#
_cell.length_a   1.000
_cell.length_b   1.000
_cell.length_c   1.000
_cell.angle_alpha   90.00
_cell.angle_beta   90.00
_cell.angle_gamma   90.00
#
_symmetry.space_group_name_H-M   'P 1'
#
loop_
_entity.id
_entity.type
_entity.pdbx_description
1 polymer ?
#
loop_
_entity_poly.entity_id
_entity_poly.type
_entity_poly.pdbx_seq_one_letter_code
_entity_poly.pdbx_strand_id
1 'polypeptide(L)'
;YTVTAEDGTTKKYSVFIAGSSDYYSFETWKSLNDGAFEEPDGGWATSNTGVWFIKTVYPDVYNGDYPVVKSEDAKDGAVGVKLITLDTKGQAGADWGFIKIPAIPKVTSGSLFLGTFETDIQNTLNSTKFGNPYYSKPISVQFSYKYTPGAVYYTCPDPVKAEAVTEDPNTTDECSVTAVIYEVPYWETVDPDDANNKAYDKRLTGANL
;
A
#
# COMPACT_ATOMS: atom_id res chain seq x y z
N TYR A 1 -25.08 12.79 0.73
CA TYR A 1 -25.98 13.95 0.72
C TYR A 1 -25.67 14.85 1.90
N THR A 2 -25.62 16.15 1.66
CA THR A 2 -25.54 17.16 2.72
C THR A 2 -26.93 17.77 2.88
N VAL A 3 -27.46 17.71 4.08
CA VAL A 3 -28.75 18.39 4.43
C VAL A 3 -28.42 19.63 5.24
N THR A 4 -28.93 20.76 4.82
CA THR A 4 -28.79 22.03 5.53
C THR A 4 -30.12 22.39 6.18
N ALA A 5 -30.14 22.60 7.49
CA ALA A 5 -31.31 23.08 8.21
C ALA A 5 -31.50 24.60 8.02
N GLU A 6 -32.68 25.12 8.39
CA GLU A 6 -32.99 26.55 8.25
C GLU A 6 -32.05 27.45 9.08
N ASP A 7 -31.49 26.94 10.17
CA ASP A 7 -30.53 27.63 11.02
C ASP A 7 -29.09 27.60 10.46
N GLY A 8 -28.88 27.02 9.25
CA GLY A 8 -27.59 26.91 8.58
C GLY A 8 -26.75 25.72 9.04
N THR A 9 -27.21 24.94 10.01
CA THR A 9 -26.50 23.71 10.39
C THR A 9 -26.53 22.67 9.28
N THR A 10 -25.44 21.97 9.07
CA THR A 10 -25.34 20.94 8.04
C THR A 10 -25.09 19.56 8.64
N LYS A 11 -25.70 18.53 8.03
CA LYS A 11 -25.45 17.14 8.36
C LYS A 11 -25.22 16.35 7.08
N LYS A 12 -24.10 15.63 7.02
CA LYS A 12 -23.81 14.72 5.90
C LYS A 12 -24.45 13.36 6.18
N TYR A 13 -25.09 12.81 5.17
CA TYR A 13 -25.64 11.46 5.17
C TYR A 13 -25.03 10.69 4.01
N SER A 14 -24.53 9.51 4.29
CA SER A 14 -24.10 8.55 3.28
C SER A 14 -25.23 7.55 3.03
N VAL A 15 -25.57 7.35 1.78
CA VAL A 15 -26.59 6.38 1.36
C VAL A 15 -25.88 5.26 0.61
N PHE A 16 -26.06 4.06 1.06
CA PHE A 16 -25.47 2.86 0.47
C PHE A 16 -26.54 1.98 -0.12
N ILE A 17 -26.27 1.41 -1.29
CA ILE A 17 -27.15 0.43 -1.91
C ILE A 17 -26.63 -0.95 -1.52
N ALA A 18 -27.38 -1.66 -0.68
CA ALA A 18 -27.04 -3.03 -0.30
C ALA A 18 -27.24 -3.97 -1.49
N GLY A 19 -26.31 -4.93 -1.66
CA GLY A 19 -26.42 -6.01 -2.64
C GLY A 19 -25.61 -5.84 -3.91
N SER A 20 -24.72 -4.83 -4.00
CA SER A 20 -23.71 -4.78 -5.06
C SER A 20 -22.51 -5.66 -4.68
N SER A 21 -21.91 -6.33 -5.64
CA SER A 21 -20.59 -6.91 -5.52
C SER A 21 -19.56 -5.87 -5.97
N ASP A 22 -18.54 -5.60 -5.15
CA ASP A 22 -17.41 -4.82 -5.60
C ASP A 22 -16.54 -5.70 -6.49
N TYR A 23 -16.25 -5.21 -7.67
CA TYR A 23 -15.43 -5.92 -8.67
C TYR A 23 -14.24 -5.07 -9.06
N TYR A 24 -13.06 -5.61 -8.88
CA TYR A 24 -11.80 -4.96 -9.22
C TYR A 24 -11.18 -5.69 -10.42
N SER A 25 -11.31 -5.09 -11.61
CA SER A 25 -10.81 -5.65 -12.86
C SER A 25 -9.35 -5.32 -13.15
N PHE A 26 -8.80 -4.30 -12.49
CA PHE A 26 -7.47 -3.71 -12.73
C PHE A 26 -7.26 -3.16 -14.16
N GLU A 27 -8.33 -2.86 -14.88
CA GLU A 27 -8.26 -2.30 -16.24
C GLU A 27 -7.85 -0.83 -16.25
N THR A 28 -8.13 -0.09 -15.17
CA THR A 28 -7.80 1.34 -15.04
C THR A 28 -6.63 1.56 -14.10
N TRP A 29 -5.72 2.43 -14.55
CA TRP A 29 -4.53 2.78 -13.79
C TRP A 29 -4.38 4.30 -13.76
N LYS A 30 -3.90 4.80 -12.65
CA LYS A 30 -3.57 6.21 -12.44
C LYS A 30 -2.07 6.40 -12.45
N SER A 31 -1.64 7.49 -13.08
CA SER A 31 -0.24 7.91 -13.07
C SER A 31 0.05 8.76 -11.85
N LEU A 32 1.18 8.56 -11.21
CA LEU A 32 1.61 9.24 -10.00
C LEU A 32 3.00 9.85 -10.17
N ASN A 33 3.28 10.87 -9.35
CA ASN A 33 4.59 11.55 -9.27
C ASN A 33 5.10 11.99 -10.65
N ASP A 34 4.29 12.79 -11.35
CA ASP A 34 4.57 13.33 -12.68
C ASP A 34 4.88 12.26 -13.73
N GLY A 35 4.22 11.12 -13.63
CA GLY A 35 4.40 10.01 -14.58
C GLY A 35 5.52 9.05 -14.23
N ALA A 36 6.08 9.13 -13.04
CA ALA A 36 7.18 8.26 -12.63
C ALA A 36 6.77 6.79 -12.54
N PHE A 37 5.53 6.51 -12.14
CA PHE A 37 4.97 5.16 -12.10
C PHE A 37 3.44 5.20 -12.16
N GLU A 38 2.84 4.02 -12.30
CA GLU A 38 1.40 3.85 -12.29
C GLU A 38 0.96 2.90 -11.19
N GLU A 39 -0.28 3.06 -10.74
CA GLU A 39 -0.96 2.15 -9.79
C GLU A 39 -2.36 1.83 -10.30
N PRO A 40 -2.94 0.67 -9.95
CA PRO A 40 -4.34 0.43 -10.21
C PRO A 40 -5.21 1.51 -9.57
N ASP A 41 -6.21 1.98 -10.31
CA ASP A 41 -7.20 2.92 -9.79
C ASP A 41 -8.27 2.18 -8.94
N GLY A 42 -9.19 2.94 -8.33
CA GLY A 42 -10.26 2.36 -7.51
C GLY A 42 -9.91 2.15 -6.04
N GLY A 43 -9.03 2.99 -5.50
CA GLY A 43 -8.68 2.97 -4.06
C GLY A 43 -7.55 2.02 -3.70
N TRP A 44 -6.81 1.55 -4.70
CA TRP A 44 -5.60 0.78 -4.51
C TRP A 44 -4.39 1.68 -4.29
N ALA A 45 -3.48 1.19 -3.46
CA ALA A 45 -2.14 1.72 -3.28
C ALA A 45 -1.12 0.57 -3.35
N THR A 46 0.14 0.93 -3.60
CA THR A 46 1.20 -0.06 -3.84
C THR A 46 2.50 0.32 -3.14
N SER A 47 3.44 -0.61 -3.14
CA SER A 47 4.83 -0.35 -2.72
C SER A 47 5.63 0.53 -3.70
N ASN A 48 5.07 0.89 -4.87
CA ASN A 48 5.74 1.73 -5.87
C ASN A 48 6.14 3.10 -5.32
N THR A 49 5.29 3.72 -4.48
CA THR A 49 5.61 5.01 -3.86
C THR A 49 6.87 4.94 -3.00
N GLY A 50 7.04 3.85 -2.24
CA GLY A 50 8.27 3.64 -1.46
C GLY A 50 9.51 3.48 -2.34
N VAL A 51 9.39 2.72 -3.43
CA VAL A 51 10.49 2.54 -4.39
C VAL A 51 10.78 3.83 -5.15
N TRP A 52 9.75 4.61 -5.52
CA TRP A 52 9.96 5.94 -6.09
C TRP A 52 10.77 6.86 -5.17
N PHE A 53 10.47 6.83 -3.87
CA PHE A 53 11.26 7.58 -2.88
C PHE A 53 12.73 7.14 -2.90
N ILE A 54 13.02 5.84 -2.89
CA ILE A 54 14.39 5.32 -2.98
C ILE A 54 15.06 5.81 -4.26
N LYS A 55 14.42 5.67 -5.41
CA LYS A 55 14.96 6.09 -6.72
C LYS A 55 15.23 7.59 -6.80
N THR A 56 14.46 8.39 -6.09
CA THR A 56 14.59 9.86 -6.09
C THR A 56 15.68 10.33 -5.14
N VAL A 57 15.77 9.75 -3.95
CA VAL A 57 16.68 10.20 -2.90
C VAL A 57 18.02 9.47 -2.95
N TYR A 58 18.02 8.22 -3.40
CA TYR A 58 19.20 7.33 -3.42
C TYR A 58 19.39 6.63 -4.78
N PRO A 59 19.44 7.39 -5.88
CA PRO A 59 19.51 6.82 -7.23
C PRO A 59 20.77 5.96 -7.45
N ASP A 60 21.85 6.22 -6.73
CA ASP A 60 23.09 5.44 -6.79
C ASP A 60 22.97 4.07 -6.10
N VAL A 61 22.00 3.90 -5.19
CA VAL A 61 21.74 2.62 -4.51
C VAL A 61 20.79 1.78 -5.35
N TYR A 62 19.67 2.35 -5.77
CA TYR A 62 18.69 1.66 -6.58
C TYR A 62 17.99 2.59 -7.58
N ASN A 63 18.05 2.20 -8.83
CA ASN A 63 17.34 2.88 -9.94
C ASN A 63 16.74 1.85 -10.93
N GLY A 64 16.29 0.71 -10.42
CA GLY A 64 15.69 -0.36 -11.24
C GLY A 64 14.17 -0.22 -11.43
N ASP A 65 13.52 -1.34 -11.61
CA ASP A 65 12.08 -1.45 -11.88
C ASP A 65 11.23 -1.10 -10.66
N TYR A 66 9.93 -0.91 -10.91
CA TYR A 66 8.92 -0.84 -9.86
C TYR A 66 8.37 -2.23 -9.52
N PRO A 67 8.03 -2.49 -8.25
CA PRO A 67 7.58 -3.81 -7.80
C PRO A 67 6.13 -4.14 -8.18
N VAL A 68 5.35 -3.15 -8.61
CA VAL A 68 3.96 -3.36 -9.04
C VAL A 68 3.77 -2.73 -10.42
N VAL A 69 3.43 -3.56 -11.39
CA VAL A 69 3.30 -3.15 -12.80
C VAL A 69 2.09 -3.79 -13.46
N LYS A 70 1.68 -3.24 -14.60
CA LYS A 70 0.68 -3.85 -15.49
C LYS A 70 1.17 -5.18 -16.03
N SER A 71 0.24 -6.10 -16.25
CA SER A 71 0.49 -7.38 -16.89
C SER A 71 -0.60 -7.65 -17.93
N GLU A 72 -0.20 -8.10 -19.10
CA GLU A 72 -1.12 -8.61 -20.12
C GLU A 72 -1.62 -10.03 -19.80
N ASP A 73 -1.01 -10.72 -18.84
CA ASP A 73 -1.48 -12.00 -18.33
C ASP A 73 -2.61 -11.79 -17.33
N ALA A 74 -3.78 -11.45 -17.82
CA ALA A 74 -5.00 -11.21 -17.06
C ALA A 74 -5.94 -12.44 -17.19
N LYS A 75 -6.77 -12.68 -16.17
CA LYS A 75 -7.82 -13.69 -16.25
C LYS A 75 -9.01 -13.20 -17.06
N ASP A 76 -9.43 -11.98 -16.81
CA ASP A 76 -10.54 -11.29 -17.45
C ASP A 76 -10.06 -9.91 -17.88
N GLY A 77 -10.51 -9.44 -19.05
CA GLY A 77 -10.08 -8.15 -19.60
C GLY A 77 -8.71 -8.19 -20.27
N ALA A 78 -8.07 -7.04 -20.39
CA ALA A 78 -6.80 -6.88 -21.08
C ALA A 78 -5.61 -6.75 -20.12
N VAL A 79 -5.85 -6.33 -18.87
CA VAL A 79 -4.79 -6.00 -17.92
C VAL A 79 -5.05 -6.61 -16.55
N GLY A 80 -3.99 -7.19 -15.98
CA GLY A 80 -3.91 -7.61 -14.59
C GLY A 80 -2.80 -6.87 -13.86
N VAL A 81 -2.59 -7.21 -12.60
CA VAL A 81 -1.52 -6.68 -11.76
C VAL A 81 -0.42 -7.72 -11.62
N LYS A 82 0.83 -7.33 -11.85
CA LYS A 82 2.00 -8.14 -11.56
C LYS A 82 2.74 -7.56 -10.36
N LEU A 83 2.91 -8.38 -9.33
CA LEU A 83 3.69 -8.07 -8.14
C LEU A 83 5.05 -8.78 -8.24
N ILE A 84 6.13 -8.04 -7.99
CA ILE A 84 7.51 -8.53 -8.14
C ILE A 84 8.27 -8.21 -6.87
N THR A 85 8.97 -9.18 -6.31
CA THR A 85 9.95 -8.94 -5.26
C THR A 85 11.26 -8.48 -5.89
N LEU A 86 11.79 -7.36 -5.42
CA LEU A 86 12.98 -6.71 -5.98
C LEU A 86 14.16 -6.78 -5.01
N ASP A 87 15.36 -6.93 -5.55
CA ASP A 87 16.61 -6.66 -4.84
C ASP A 87 16.91 -5.15 -4.92
N THR A 88 16.54 -4.42 -3.88
CA THR A 88 16.77 -2.96 -3.77
C THR A 88 18.13 -2.61 -3.17
N LYS A 89 19.05 -3.57 -3.12
CA LYS A 89 20.47 -3.50 -2.76
C LYS A 89 20.75 -3.32 -1.26
N GLY A 90 19.89 -2.66 -0.55
CA GLY A 90 20.05 -2.39 0.88
C GLY A 90 21.10 -1.32 1.19
N GLN A 91 20.77 -0.44 2.08
CA GLN A 91 21.70 0.52 2.67
C GLN A 91 21.28 0.83 4.11
N ALA A 92 22.25 0.81 5.02
CA ALA A 92 22.01 1.16 6.40
C ALA A 92 21.46 2.60 6.52
N GLY A 93 20.48 2.77 7.38
CA GLY A 93 19.97 4.08 7.76
C GLY A 93 20.98 4.83 8.65
N ALA A 94 20.68 6.08 8.95
CA ALA A 94 21.44 6.90 9.88
C ALA A 94 20.51 7.62 10.85
N ASP A 95 20.93 7.75 12.09
CA ASP A 95 20.24 8.54 13.12
C ASP A 95 21.22 9.54 13.72
N TRP A 96 21.00 10.82 13.42
CA TRP A 96 21.80 11.92 13.96
C TRP A 96 21.05 12.71 15.06
N GLY A 97 20.01 12.10 15.63
CA GLY A 97 19.18 12.66 16.68
C GLY A 97 18.13 13.66 16.19
N PHE A 98 18.50 14.59 15.33
CA PHE A 98 17.59 15.57 14.72
C PHE A 98 17.17 15.22 13.29
N ILE A 99 17.87 14.31 12.64
CA ILE A 99 17.54 13.75 11.31
C ILE A 99 17.68 12.25 11.36
N LYS A 100 16.60 11.56 10.99
CA LYS A 100 16.61 10.11 10.73
C LYS A 100 16.57 9.86 9.24
N ILE A 101 17.48 9.03 8.78
CA ILE A 101 17.50 8.49 7.42
C ILE A 101 17.12 7.03 7.54
N PRO A 102 15.97 6.59 6.99
CA PRO A 102 15.57 5.19 7.08
C PRO A 102 16.55 4.30 6.31
N ALA A 103 16.67 3.06 6.75
CA ALA A 103 17.37 2.04 5.99
C ALA A 103 16.65 1.78 4.66
N ILE A 104 17.43 1.54 3.60
CA ILE A 104 16.90 1.02 2.34
C ILE A 104 16.87 -0.50 2.47
N PRO A 105 15.70 -1.14 2.30
CA PRO A 105 15.62 -2.60 2.35
C PRO A 105 16.52 -3.27 1.31
N LYS A 106 17.08 -4.40 1.65
CA LYS A 106 17.76 -5.27 0.66
C LYS A 106 16.72 -5.91 -0.27
N VAL A 107 15.57 -6.30 0.28
CA VAL A 107 14.49 -6.94 -0.45
C VAL A 107 13.23 -6.12 -0.28
N THR A 108 12.60 -5.73 -1.39
CA THR A 108 11.32 -5.02 -1.41
C THR A 108 10.28 -5.86 -2.12
N SER A 109 9.27 -6.27 -1.38
CA SER A 109 8.14 -7.04 -1.93
C SER A 109 7.20 -6.17 -2.74
N GLY A 110 6.70 -6.69 -3.85
CA GLY A 110 5.55 -6.12 -4.53
C GLY A 110 4.32 -6.24 -3.65
N SER A 111 3.78 -5.11 -3.23
CA SER A 111 2.60 -5.05 -2.36
C SER A 111 1.49 -4.22 -3.02
N LEU A 112 0.27 -4.76 -2.96
CA LEU A 112 -0.95 -4.13 -3.45
C LEU A 112 -2.00 -4.21 -2.34
N PHE A 113 -2.60 -3.10 -1.97
CA PHE A 113 -3.59 -3.06 -0.91
C PHE A 113 -4.64 -1.98 -1.13
N LEU A 114 -5.83 -2.17 -0.59
CA LEU A 114 -6.83 -1.11 -0.51
C LEU A 114 -6.42 -0.13 0.58
N GLY A 115 -6.35 1.16 0.24
CA GLY A 115 -5.93 2.20 1.15
C GLY A 115 -5.08 3.28 0.49
N THR A 116 -4.17 3.87 1.27
CA THR A 116 -3.25 4.91 0.80
C THR A 116 -1.82 4.64 1.25
N PHE A 117 -0.85 5.12 0.48
CA PHE A 117 0.55 5.15 0.87
C PHE A 117 0.97 6.61 1.11
N GLU A 118 1.39 6.91 2.33
CA GLU A 118 1.88 8.23 2.73
C GLU A 118 3.26 8.09 3.33
N THR A 119 4.28 8.60 2.65
CA THR A 119 5.67 8.43 3.09
C THR A 119 5.90 9.01 4.48
N ASP A 120 6.18 8.15 5.45
CA ASP A 120 6.65 8.49 6.78
C ASP A 120 8.12 8.08 6.92
N ILE A 121 9.03 9.04 6.77
CA ILE A 121 10.47 8.78 6.83
C ILE A 121 10.98 8.49 8.24
N GLN A 122 10.22 8.84 9.28
CA GLN A 122 10.60 8.58 10.67
C GLN A 122 10.18 7.18 11.11
N ASN A 123 9.07 6.69 10.57
CA ASN A 123 8.60 5.34 10.81
C ASN A 123 8.00 4.77 9.51
N THR A 124 8.82 4.16 8.70
CA THR A 124 8.45 3.67 7.37
C THR A 124 7.30 2.67 7.37
N LEU A 125 7.11 1.92 8.46
CA LEU A 125 5.97 1.02 8.62
C LEU A 125 4.62 1.75 8.74
N ASN A 126 4.62 3.02 9.13
CA ASN A 126 3.42 3.85 9.13
C ASN A 126 3.05 4.41 7.75
N SER A 127 3.90 4.25 6.75
CA SER A 127 3.63 4.75 5.39
C SER A 127 2.43 4.07 4.74
N THR A 128 2.13 2.82 5.08
CA THR A 128 0.96 2.12 4.60
C THR A 128 -0.24 2.41 5.50
N LYS A 129 -1.36 2.84 4.89
CA LYS A 129 -2.64 3.04 5.56
C LYS A 129 -3.64 2.09 4.93
N PHE A 130 -3.89 0.96 5.60
CA PHE A 130 -4.76 -0.08 5.08
C PHE A 130 -6.23 0.25 5.25
N GLY A 131 -7.00 -0.06 4.24
CA GLY A 131 -8.45 0.01 4.24
C GLY A 131 -9.03 1.26 3.58
N ASN A 132 -10.14 1.03 2.90
CA ASN A 132 -11.05 2.06 2.40
C ASN A 132 -12.40 1.91 3.13
N PRO A 133 -13.20 2.98 3.25
CA PRO A 133 -14.53 2.87 3.82
C PRO A 133 -15.35 1.80 3.10
N TYR A 134 -15.88 0.85 3.87
CA TYR A 134 -16.70 -0.23 3.37
C TYR A 134 -17.99 -0.34 4.19
N TYR A 135 -19.13 -0.37 3.52
CA TYR A 135 -20.41 -0.18 4.18
C TYR A 135 -21.37 -1.35 3.99
N SER A 136 -20.92 -2.38 3.31
CA SER A 136 -21.66 -3.61 3.11
C SER A 136 -21.15 -4.73 4.02
N LYS A 137 -21.97 -5.73 4.23
CA LYS A 137 -21.53 -6.95 4.94
C LYS A 137 -21.13 -7.99 3.89
N PRO A 138 -19.83 -8.24 3.69
CA PRO A 138 -19.40 -9.19 2.68
C PRO A 138 -19.74 -10.62 3.11
N ILE A 139 -19.98 -11.46 2.11
CA ILE A 139 -20.22 -12.90 2.29
C ILE A 139 -18.95 -13.68 1.92
N SER A 140 -18.25 -13.21 0.89
CA SER A 140 -17.02 -13.85 0.41
C SER A 140 -16.13 -12.85 -0.30
N VAL A 141 -14.84 -13.16 -0.35
CA VAL A 141 -13.84 -12.51 -1.20
C VAL A 141 -13.32 -13.56 -2.16
N GLN A 142 -13.27 -13.24 -3.45
CA GLN A 142 -12.75 -14.12 -4.49
C GLN A 142 -11.68 -13.39 -5.28
N PHE A 143 -10.60 -14.07 -5.59
CA PHE A 143 -9.53 -13.54 -6.44
C PHE A 143 -8.91 -14.66 -7.27
N SER A 144 -8.31 -14.28 -8.38
CA SER A 144 -7.56 -15.19 -9.25
C SER A 144 -6.11 -14.74 -9.29
N TYR A 145 -5.19 -15.65 -9.10
CA TYR A 145 -3.78 -15.34 -9.09
C TYR A 145 -2.96 -16.48 -9.72
N LYS A 146 -1.77 -16.12 -10.15
CA LYS A 146 -0.67 -17.03 -10.46
C LYS A 146 0.49 -16.65 -9.56
N TYR A 147 1.24 -17.63 -9.10
CA TYR A 147 2.39 -17.41 -8.25
C TYR A 147 3.58 -18.24 -8.71
N THR A 148 4.74 -17.61 -8.73
CA THR A 148 6.02 -18.26 -8.95
C THR A 148 6.93 -17.89 -7.80
N PRO A 149 7.35 -18.85 -6.97
CA PRO A 149 8.28 -18.59 -5.87
C PRO A 149 9.57 -17.95 -6.36
N GLY A 150 10.13 -17.05 -5.56
CA GLY A 150 11.48 -16.55 -5.76
C GLY A 150 12.53 -17.67 -5.62
N ALA A 151 13.63 -17.53 -6.32
CA ALA A 151 14.72 -18.53 -6.27
C ALA A 151 15.46 -18.52 -4.93
N VAL A 152 15.38 -17.44 -4.20
CA VAL A 152 16.05 -17.23 -2.91
C VAL A 152 15.07 -16.63 -1.93
N TYR A 153 15.00 -17.21 -0.74
CA TYR A 153 14.23 -16.68 0.38
C TYR A 153 15.18 -15.96 1.34
N TYR A 154 14.77 -14.79 1.81
CA TYR A 154 15.51 -13.99 2.77
C TYR A 154 14.73 -13.81 4.06
N THR A 155 15.42 -13.95 5.18
CA THR A 155 14.90 -13.56 6.50
C THR A 155 15.45 -12.20 6.90
N CYS A 156 14.60 -11.37 7.51
CA CYS A 156 14.98 -10.08 8.09
C CYS A 156 14.72 -10.14 9.61
N PRO A 157 15.75 -10.46 10.42
CA PRO A 157 15.58 -10.64 11.86
C PRO A 157 15.29 -9.34 12.60
N ASP A 158 15.67 -8.20 12.04
CA ASP A 158 15.42 -6.89 12.60
C ASP A 158 14.80 -5.96 11.53
N PRO A 159 13.49 -5.68 11.58
CA PRO A 159 12.82 -4.84 10.60
C PRO A 159 13.36 -3.40 10.51
N VAL A 160 14.03 -2.91 11.57
CA VAL A 160 14.66 -1.59 11.57
C VAL A 160 15.96 -1.60 10.76
N LYS A 161 16.55 -2.78 10.60
CA LYS A 161 17.76 -3.01 9.78
C LYS A 161 17.43 -3.80 8.53
N ALA A 162 16.44 -3.32 7.78
CA ALA A 162 15.92 -4.00 6.60
C ALA A 162 16.94 -4.22 5.47
N GLU A 163 18.11 -3.58 5.55
CA GLU A 163 19.27 -3.85 4.68
C GLU A 163 20.02 -5.13 5.06
N ALA A 164 19.90 -5.55 6.33
CA ALA A 164 20.62 -6.70 6.88
C ALA A 164 19.73 -7.95 6.86
N VAL A 165 19.75 -8.65 5.75
CA VAL A 165 18.99 -9.90 5.55
C VAL A 165 19.94 -11.10 5.45
N THR A 166 19.38 -12.28 5.73
CA THR A 166 20.10 -13.55 5.61
C THR A 166 19.37 -14.48 4.66
N GLU A 167 20.06 -15.12 3.75
CA GLU A 167 19.48 -16.16 2.89
C GLU A 167 19.11 -17.40 3.71
N ASP A 168 17.93 -17.92 3.45
CA ASP A 168 17.49 -19.20 3.99
C ASP A 168 17.23 -20.18 2.83
N PRO A 169 18.18 -21.06 2.54
CA PRO A 169 18.08 -22.00 1.42
C PRO A 169 17.06 -23.14 1.70
N ASN A 170 16.54 -23.25 2.91
CA ASN A 170 15.63 -24.33 3.29
C ASN A 170 14.16 -23.91 3.23
N THR A 171 13.89 -22.62 3.04
CA THR A 171 12.53 -22.07 2.95
C THR A 171 12.19 -21.74 1.50
N THR A 172 11.03 -22.19 1.06
CA THR A 172 10.45 -21.77 -0.21
C THR A 172 9.69 -20.48 -0.02
N ASP A 173 9.93 -19.50 -0.92
CA ASP A 173 9.20 -18.24 -0.93
C ASP A 173 7.68 -18.45 -1.11
N GLU A 174 6.88 -17.64 -0.43
CA GLU A 174 5.43 -17.71 -0.43
C GLU A 174 4.81 -16.33 -0.67
N CYS A 175 3.64 -16.29 -1.31
CA CYS A 175 2.83 -15.09 -1.37
C CYS A 175 1.77 -15.09 -0.28
N SER A 176 1.36 -13.91 0.17
CA SER A 176 0.26 -13.75 1.14
C SER A 176 -0.87 -12.93 0.54
N VAL A 177 -2.10 -13.38 0.75
CA VAL A 177 -3.31 -12.62 0.43
C VAL A 177 -4.19 -12.59 1.67
N THR A 178 -4.49 -11.38 2.15
CA THR A 178 -5.27 -11.19 3.37
C THR A 178 -6.45 -10.26 3.10
N ALA A 179 -7.62 -10.64 3.57
CA ALA A 179 -8.82 -9.79 3.56
C ALA A 179 -9.27 -9.56 5.01
N VAL A 180 -9.30 -8.30 5.42
CA VAL A 180 -9.70 -7.89 6.77
C VAL A 180 -10.74 -6.78 6.68
N ILE A 181 -11.77 -6.87 7.52
CA ILE A 181 -12.71 -5.78 7.78
C ILE A 181 -12.59 -5.43 9.25
N TYR A 182 -12.41 -4.17 9.53
CA TYR A 182 -12.25 -3.67 10.88
C TYR A 182 -12.96 -2.33 11.05
N GLU A 183 -13.34 -2.02 12.26
CA GLU A 183 -14.01 -0.77 12.62
C GLU A 183 -12.97 0.31 12.92
N VAL A 184 -13.13 1.48 12.32
CA VAL A 184 -12.30 2.65 12.58
C VAL A 184 -13.17 3.73 13.18
N PRO A 185 -12.99 4.08 14.47
CA PRO A 185 -13.69 5.20 15.07
C PRO A 185 -13.34 6.51 14.35
N TYR A 186 -14.33 7.34 14.12
CA TYR A 186 -14.16 8.69 13.56
C TYR A 186 -13.73 8.80 12.09
N TRP A 187 -13.73 7.71 11.32
CA TRP A 187 -13.45 7.79 9.87
C TRP A 187 -14.33 8.83 9.16
N GLU A 188 -15.60 8.91 9.52
CA GLU A 188 -16.56 9.81 8.89
C GLU A 188 -16.35 11.29 9.26
N THR A 189 -15.59 11.59 10.31
CA THR A 189 -15.35 12.96 10.79
C THR A 189 -14.02 13.53 10.27
N VAL A 190 -13.22 12.71 9.60
CA VAL A 190 -11.97 13.15 8.99
C VAL A 190 -12.30 13.80 7.66
N ASP A 191 -12.07 15.10 7.57
CA ASP A 191 -12.11 15.80 6.30
C ASP A 191 -10.84 15.39 5.51
N PRO A 192 -10.97 14.66 4.38
CA PRO A 192 -9.79 14.24 3.61
C PRO A 192 -8.98 15.42 3.06
N ASP A 193 -9.61 16.59 2.96
CA ASP A 193 -8.97 17.82 2.47
C ASP A 193 -8.29 18.63 3.59
N ASP A 194 -8.52 18.27 4.86
CA ASP A 194 -7.85 18.92 5.99
C ASP A 194 -6.50 18.25 6.30
N ALA A 195 -5.43 18.84 5.79
CA ALA A 195 -4.06 18.39 6.05
C ALA A 195 -3.68 18.31 7.54
N ASN A 196 -4.41 18.99 8.43
CA ASN A 196 -4.18 18.95 9.88
C ASN A 196 -4.90 17.77 10.55
N ASN A 197 -5.77 17.07 9.85
CA ASN A 197 -6.62 16.03 10.41
C ASN A 197 -5.99 14.62 10.40
N LYS A 198 -4.73 14.51 10.02
CA LYS A 198 -3.96 13.24 10.01
C LYS A 198 -3.89 12.55 11.37
N ALA A 199 -4.00 13.31 12.47
CA ALA A 199 -4.01 12.76 13.83
C ALA A 199 -5.21 11.84 14.12
N TYR A 200 -6.27 11.92 13.33
CA TYR A 200 -7.48 11.12 13.47
C TYR A 200 -7.52 9.88 12.57
N ASP A 201 -6.56 9.74 11.66
CA ASP A 201 -6.45 8.53 10.85
C ASP A 201 -6.02 7.35 11.74
N LYS A 202 -6.99 6.49 12.05
CA LYS A 202 -6.81 5.29 12.88
C LYS A 202 -6.77 4.01 12.07
N ARG A 203 -6.56 4.11 10.76
CA ARG A 203 -6.40 2.93 9.92
C ARG A 203 -5.22 2.08 10.40
N LEU A 204 -5.31 0.78 10.13
CA LEU A 204 -4.18 -0.12 10.31
C LEU A 204 -3.02 0.30 9.41
N THR A 205 -1.82 0.15 9.92
CA THR A 205 -0.56 0.44 9.22
C THR A 205 0.34 -0.78 9.28
N GLY A 206 1.43 -0.78 8.54
CA GLY A 206 2.44 -1.84 8.66
C GLY A 206 3.10 -1.91 10.05
N ALA A 207 2.93 -0.89 10.88
CA ALA A 207 3.45 -0.88 12.25
C ALA A 207 2.52 -1.54 13.27
N ASN A 208 1.23 -1.70 12.96
CA ASN A 208 0.21 -2.21 13.89
C ASN A 208 -0.73 -3.28 13.29
N LEU A 209 -0.33 -3.86 12.16
CA LEU A 209 -1.00 -4.98 11.50
C LEU A 209 -0.66 -6.30 12.19
#